data_ca87170fd846aa2446f864b400945570
#
_entry.id   ca87170fd846aa2446f864b400945570
#
_cell.length_a   1.000
_cell.length_b   1.000
_cell.length_c   1.000
_cell.angle_alpha   90.00
_cell.angle_beta   90.00
_cell.angle_gamma   90.00
#
_symmetry.space_group_name_H-M   'P 1'
#
loop_
_entity.id
_entity.type
_entity.pdbx_description
1 polymer ?
#
loop_
_entity_poly.entity_id
_entity_poly.type
_entity_poly.pdbx_seq_one_letter_code
_entity_poly.pdbx_strand_id
1 'polypeptide(L)'
;MANVSILWNKPSDRGTYTQGSWVAGLPLANLQAQDVQRVARSISAAIAHTRFRVDLGTAVPEATRSFALLNHNGTLAAAWRIVVTNDATDADPAQRQLDTGFVAMWVPTVGFGLLPWGSFPWSGIDARDYPGGTLAIHEAPAAVTGRYVWVYVADTANPAGYFQAGRFLAGVAWQPERNVAYGAGIRYVDPSEVKRSRGGRRIVLAKPRYRQMELAFQSLTEREAFSISFEVSRQLGKAGDLLISLDPDDAGGLRFCRTFYAALADTAPIVIPKFNRWQWAITAEELI
;
A
#
# COMPACT_ATOMS: atom_id res chain seq x y z
N MET A 1 11.12 3.91 -16.26
CA MET A 1 9.96 3.16 -15.75
C MET A 1 10.51 1.89 -15.12
N ALA A 2 10.38 1.76 -13.81
CA ALA A 2 10.74 0.52 -13.12
C ALA A 2 9.79 -0.61 -13.49
N ASN A 3 10.18 -1.84 -13.17
CA ASN A 3 9.28 -2.98 -13.29
C ASN A 3 8.17 -2.89 -12.25
N VAL A 4 7.01 -3.48 -12.54
CA VAL A 4 5.90 -3.58 -11.60
C VAL A 4 6.39 -4.09 -10.24
N SER A 5 5.83 -3.54 -9.16
CA SER A 5 6.18 -3.87 -7.79
C SER A 5 4.98 -4.48 -7.08
N ILE A 6 5.15 -5.63 -6.45
CA ILE A 6 4.11 -6.36 -5.71
C ILE A 6 4.62 -6.68 -4.30
N LEU A 7 4.08 -5.99 -3.31
CA LEU A 7 4.32 -6.28 -1.90
C LEU A 7 3.27 -7.28 -1.40
N TRP A 8 3.63 -8.54 -1.35
CA TRP A 8 2.77 -9.65 -0.95
C TRP A 8 3.20 -10.30 0.37
N ASN A 9 4.50 -10.42 0.60
CA ASN A 9 5.05 -10.90 1.86
C ASN A 9 5.32 -9.69 2.76
N LYS A 10 4.57 -9.60 3.84
CA LYS A 10 4.56 -8.46 4.75
C LYS A 10 4.96 -8.92 6.16
N PRO A 11 6.24 -8.83 6.53
CA PRO A 11 6.69 -9.10 7.89
C PRO A 11 5.91 -8.33 8.95
N SER A 12 5.44 -7.12 8.63
CA SER A 12 4.60 -6.31 9.52
C SER A 12 3.33 -7.03 10.00
N ASP A 13 2.77 -7.94 9.20
CA ASP A 13 1.53 -8.66 9.58
C ASP A 13 1.76 -9.66 10.71
N ARG A 14 3.00 -10.14 10.86
CA ARG A 14 3.41 -11.08 11.93
C ARG A 14 4.04 -10.37 13.12
N GLY A 15 4.31 -9.06 12.98
CA GLY A 15 4.98 -8.26 13.99
C GLY A 15 4.10 -7.92 15.18
N THR A 16 4.72 -7.53 16.28
CA THR A 16 4.04 -7.03 17.46
C THR A 16 4.05 -5.51 17.47
N TYR A 17 2.87 -4.91 17.51
CA TYR A 17 2.67 -3.46 17.48
C TYR A 17 2.64 -2.89 18.88
N THR A 18 3.48 -1.90 19.16
CA THR A 18 3.61 -1.26 20.48
C THR A 18 3.94 0.21 20.35
N GLN A 19 3.98 0.91 21.48
CA GLN A 19 4.33 2.33 21.61
C GLN A 19 3.24 3.30 21.15
N GLY A 20 3.45 4.59 21.44
CA GLY A 20 2.45 5.63 21.25
C GLY A 20 1.35 5.58 22.32
N SER A 21 0.28 6.29 22.04
CA SER A 21 -0.90 6.31 22.93
C SER A 21 -2.17 6.24 22.07
N TRP A 22 -2.86 5.12 22.16
CA TRP A 22 -3.96 4.76 21.26
C TRP A 22 -5.26 4.57 22.05
N VAL A 23 -6.37 4.92 21.41
CA VAL A 23 -7.71 4.78 22.01
C VAL A 23 -8.05 3.29 22.17
N ALA A 24 -8.51 2.88 23.34
CA ALA A 24 -8.78 1.47 23.66
C ALA A 24 -9.78 0.81 22.67
N GLY A 25 -10.81 1.53 22.22
CA GLY A 25 -11.78 1.04 21.23
C GLY A 25 -11.26 1.01 19.80
N LEU A 26 -10.13 1.66 19.50
CA LEU A 26 -9.49 1.74 18.20
C LEU A 26 -7.97 1.48 18.36
N PRO A 27 -7.60 0.28 18.79
CA PRO A 27 -6.25 -0.05 19.24
C PRO A 27 -5.26 -0.09 18.05
N LEU A 28 -3.98 0.05 18.38
CA LEU A 28 -2.88 -0.01 17.43
C LEU A 28 -2.85 -1.33 16.61
N ALA A 29 -3.31 -2.44 17.20
CA ALA A 29 -3.39 -3.74 16.52
C ALA A 29 -4.30 -3.74 15.29
N ASN A 30 -5.21 -2.76 15.15
CA ASN A 30 -6.05 -2.62 13.96
C ASN A 30 -5.22 -2.36 12.69
N LEU A 31 -3.99 -1.83 12.81
CA LEU A 31 -3.08 -1.64 11.66
C LEU A 31 -2.65 -2.96 10.99
N GLN A 32 -2.91 -4.11 11.61
CA GLN A 32 -2.66 -5.43 11.04
C GLN A 32 -3.89 -6.02 10.32
N ALA A 33 -5.07 -5.42 10.52
CA ALA A 33 -6.29 -5.92 9.90
C ALA A 33 -6.28 -5.64 8.39
N GLN A 34 -6.73 -6.60 7.58
CA GLN A 34 -6.91 -6.40 6.13
C GLN A 34 -8.00 -5.38 5.82
N ASP A 35 -9.02 -5.32 6.67
CA ASP A 35 -10.10 -4.34 6.56
C ASP A 35 -9.57 -2.96 6.94
N VAL A 36 -9.32 -2.13 5.95
CA VAL A 36 -8.81 -0.76 6.10
C VAL A 36 -9.77 0.18 6.84
N GLN A 37 -11.04 -0.22 7.00
CA GLN A 37 -12.03 0.54 7.77
C GLN A 37 -11.84 0.34 9.29
N ARG A 38 -11.12 -0.69 9.70
CA ARG A 38 -10.71 -0.89 11.09
C ARG A 38 -9.51 -0.04 11.42
N VAL A 39 -9.76 1.20 11.76
CA VAL A 39 -8.68 2.16 12.04
C VAL A 39 -8.10 2.01 13.45
N ALA A 40 -6.81 2.27 13.58
CA ALA A 40 -6.17 2.62 14.84
C ALA A 40 -6.22 4.15 15.00
N ARG A 41 -6.53 4.66 16.20
CA ARG A 41 -6.64 6.10 16.47
C ARG A 41 -5.80 6.48 17.68
N SER A 42 -4.95 7.49 17.52
CA SER A 42 -4.18 8.06 18.62
C SER A 42 -5.06 8.94 19.52
N ILE A 43 -4.66 9.12 20.77
CA ILE A 43 -5.38 10.00 21.71
C ILE A 43 -5.18 11.49 21.40
N SER A 44 -4.13 11.86 20.68
CA SER A 44 -3.90 13.22 20.21
C SER A 44 -2.98 13.23 18.98
N ALA A 45 -2.83 14.39 18.34
CA ALA A 45 -1.96 14.59 17.18
C ALA A 45 -0.46 14.81 17.55
N ALA A 46 -0.09 14.75 18.83
CA ALA A 46 1.31 14.90 19.25
C ALA A 46 2.15 13.70 18.78
N ILE A 47 3.36 13.95 18.28
CA ILE A 47 4.28 12.90 17.75
C ILE A 47 4.52 11.79 18.78
N ALA A 48 4.59 12.11 20.06
CA ALA A 48 4.75 11.12 21.12
C ALA A 48 3.59 10.11 21.18
N HIS A 49 2.39 10.51 20.78
CA HIS A 49 1.17 9.69 20.82
C HIS A 49 0.90 8.99 19.47
N THR A 50 1.31 9.59 18.34
CA THR A 50 1.06 9.06 17.00
C THR A 50 2.12 8.06 16.56
N ARG A 51 3.28 8.00 17.23
CA ARG A 51 4.34 7.05 16.92
C ARG A 51 3.94 5.63 17.26
N PHE A 52 4.48 4.67 16.52
CA PHE A 52 4.37 3.25 16.85
C PHE A 52 5.62 2.49 16.44
N ARG A 53 5.80 1.33 17.02
CA ARG A 53 6.88 0.41 16.75
C ARG A 53 6.31 -0.96 16.39
N VAL A 54 6.85 -1.56 15.35
CA VAL A 54 6.59 -2.94 14.95
C VAL A 54 7.84 -3.76 15.28
N ASP A 55 7.73 -4.76 16.16
CA ASP A 55 8.77 -5.75 16.40
C ASP A 55 8.55 -6.90 15.42
N LEU A 56 9.43 -7.05 14.46
CA LEU A 56 9.38 -8.10 13.42
C LEU A 56 9.83 -9.46 13.95
N GLY A 57 10.30 -9.52 15.21
CA GLY A 57 10.79 -10.75 15.85
C GLY A 57 12.28 -11.00 15.63
N THR A 58 12.79 -12.07 16.29
CA THR A 58 14.20 -12.43 16.28
C THR A 58 14.52 -13.71 15.52
N ALA A 59 13.49 -14.48 15.10
CA ALA A 59 13.70 -15.83 14.56
C ALA A 59 14.46 -15.81 13.22
N VAL A 60 14.18 -14.86 12.36
CA VAL A 60 14.92 -14.60 11.12
C VAL A 60 14.91 -13.08 10.91
N PRO A 61 16.06 -12.44 10.67
CA PRO A 61 16.08 -11.03 10.33
C PRO A 61 15.30 -10.81 9.04
N GLU A 62 14.21 -10.03 9.16
CA GLU A 62 13.35 -9.73 8.02
C GLU A 62 13.84 -8.47 7.32
N ALA A 63 13.97 -8.55 6.01
CA ALA A 63 14.30 -7.40 5.20
C ALA A 63 13.06 -6.56 4.93
N THR A 64 13.22 -5.24 4.94
CA THR A 64 12.17 -4.28 4.57
C THR A 64 12.73 -3.24 3.61
N ARG A 65 11.93 -2.82 2.65
CA ARG A 65 12.25 -1.77 1.68
C ARG A 65 11.06 -0.89 1.40
N SER A 66 9.88 -1.51 1.31
CA SER A 66 8.63 -0.88 0.94
C SER A 66 7.76 -0.70 2.18
N PHE A 67 7.29 0.51 2.40
CA PHE A 67 6.45 0.88 3.54
C PHE A 67 5.20 1.59 3.01
N ALA A 68 4.03 1.21 3.52
CA ALA A 68 2.78 1.87 3.18
C ALA A 68 1.88 2.02 4.40
N LEU A 69 1.15 3.12 4.45
CA LEU A 69 0.14 3.41 5.46
C LEU A 69 -1.15 3.83 4.76
N LEU A 70 -2.20 3.08 4.98
CA LEU A 70 -3.46 3.17 4.26
C LEU A 70 -4.56 3.77 5.12
N ASN A 71 -5.51 4.45 4.48
CA ASN A 71 -6.69 5.04 5.11
C ASN A 71 -6.33 5.93 6.31
N HIS A 72 -5.42 6.89 6.09
CA HIS A 72 -5.01 7.85 7.11
C HIS A 72 -5.74 9.19 6.98
N ASN A 73 -5.95 9.87 8.12
CA ASN A 73 -6.55 11.21 8.18
C ASN A 73 -5.51 12.34 8.23
N GLY A 74 -4.26 12.06 7.85
CA GLY A 74 -3.20 13.07 7.84
C GLY A 74 -3.57 14.25 6.92
N THR A 75 -3.25 15.47 7.36
CA THR A 75 -3.42 16.67 6.54
C THR A 75 -2.45 16.68 5.36
N LEU A 76 -2.63 17.60 4.39
CA LEU A 76 -1.70 17.74 3.27
C LEU A 76 -0.27 18.10 3.72
N ALA A 77 -0.11 18.67 4.90
CA ALA A 77 1.18 18.99 5.53
C ALA A 77 1.74 17.84 6.38
N ALA A 78 0.97 16.74 6.54
CA ALA A 78 1.41 15.60 7.34
C ALA A 78 2.69 15.00 6.78
N ALA A 79 3.62 14.71 7.67
CA ALA A 79 4.87 14.03 7.36
C ALA A 79 5.05 12.80 8.25
N TRP A 80 5.71 11.80 7.73
CA TRP A 80 6.08 10.62 8.51
C TRP A 80 7.57 10.33 8.39
N ARG A 81 8.11 9.66 9.40
CA ARG A 81 9.49 9.21 9.43
C ARG A 81 9.51 7.72 9.76
N ILE A 82 10.26 6.97 9.00
CA ILE A 82 10.42 5.54 9.18
C ILE A 82 11.87 5.28 9.60
N VAL A 83 12.04 4.54 10.67
CA VAL A 83 13.36 4.11 11.15
C VAL A 83 13.36 2.60 11.28
N VAL A 84 14.30 1.93 10.62
CA VAL A 84 14.56 0.51 10.80
C VAL A 84 15.81 0.36 11.64
N THR A 85 15.73 -0.31 12.78
CA THR A 85 16.80 -0.38 13.77
C THR A 85 16.81 -1.73 14.48
N ASN A 86 17.93 -2.04 15.12
CA ASN A 86 18.05 -3.15 16.06
C ASN A 86 17.89 -2.70 17.53
N ASP A 87 17.77 -1.39 17.78
CA ASP A 87 17.47 -0.83 19.09
C ASP A 87 15.96 -0.72 19.32
N ALA A 88 15.49 -1.36 20.38
CA ALA A 88 14.08 -1.34 20.77
C ALA A 88 13.54 0.04 21.16
N THR A 89 14.42 0.98 21.48
CA THR A 89 14.05 2.32 21.96
C THR A 89 14.25 3.42 20.92
N ASP A 90 14.97 3.11 19.81
CA ASP A 90 15.46 4.07 18.82
C ASP A 90 16.34 5.18 19.42
N ALA A 91 16.98 4.90 20.57
CA ALA A 91 17.85 5.87 21.27
C ALA A 91 19.23 5.96 20.63
N ASP A 92 19.74 4.86 20.06
CA ASP A 92 21.07 4.77 19.47
C ASP A 92 21.02 4.94 17.93
N PRO A 93 21.42 6.11 17.39
CA PRO A 93 21.48 6.31 15.95
C PRO A 93 22.41 5.36 15.20
N ALA A 94 23.44 4.81 15.87
CA ALA A 94 24.39 3.89 15.23
C ALA A 94 23.77 2.53 14.88
N GLN A 95 22.66 2.16 15.51
CA GLN A 95 21.93 0.92 15.24
C GLN A 95 20.85 1.07 14.14
N ARG A 96 20.65 2.28 13.61
CA ARG A 96 19.71 2.53 12.54
C ARG A 96 20.26 2.03 11.21
N GLN A 97 19.53 1.16 10.57
CA GLN A 97 19.81 0.65 9.23
C GLN A 97 19.16 1.54 8.16
N LEU A 98 18.05 2.19 8.50
CA LEU A 98 17.34 3.17 7.70
C LEU A 98 16.83 4.27 8.61
N ASP A 99 16.96 5.50 8.16
CA ASP A 99 16.28 6.67 8.73
C ASP A 99 15.88 7.58 7.57
N THR A 100 14.59 7.69 7.29
CA THR A 100 14.10 8.48 6.15
C THR A 100 14.09 9.98 6.42
N GLY A 101 14.27 10.40 7.68
CA GLY A 101 13.84 11.72 8.09
C GLY A 101 12.33 11.87 7.94
N PHE A 102 11.81 13.06 8.17
CA PHE A 102 10.40 13.36 7.91
C PHE A 102 10.17 13.60 6.43
N VAL A 103 9.37 12.73 5.79
CA VAL A 103 8.96 12.83 4.39
C VAL A 103 7.44 13.02 4.31
N ALA A 104 6.96 13.68 3.25
CA ALA A 104 5.53 13.90 3.06
C ALA A 104 4.76 12.57 3.03
N MET A 105 3.60 12.52 3.69
CA MET A 105 2.73 11.34 3.68
C MET A 105 1.93 11.23 2.39
N TRP A 106 1.56 12.36 1.81
CA TRP A 106 0.73 12.35 0.61
C TRP A 106 1.54 12.10 -0.64
N VAL A 107 1.05 11.15 -1.43
CA VAL A 107 1.52 10.93 -2.79
C VAL A 107 0.80 11.91 -3.71
N PRO A 108 1.48 12.57 -4.67
CA PRO A 108 0.80 13.38 -5.67
C PRO A 108 -0.29 12.58 -6.38
N THR A 109 -1.49 13.16 -6.46
CA THR A 109 -2.68 12.49 -7.01
C THR A 109 -3.04 12.99 -8.39
N VAL A 110 -2.52 14.17 -8.76
CA VAL A 110 -2.78 14.81 -10.05
C VAL A 110 -1.46 15.19 -10.70
N GLY A 111 -1.25 14.74 -11.94
CA GLY A 111 -0.13 15.15 -12.76
C GLY A 111 -0.25 16.59 -13.22
N PHE A 112 0.88 17.30 -13.30
CA PHE A 112 0.92 18.66 -13.82
C PHE A 112 0.33 18.70 -15.24
N GLY A 113 -0.55 19.68 -15.49
CA GLY A 113 -1.19 19.87 -16.79
C GLY A 113 -2.39 18.97 -17.09
N LEU A 114 -2.82 18.08 -16.17
CA LEU A 114 -3.99 17.22 -16.36
C LEU A 114 -5.32 17.91 -16.00
N LEU A 115 -5.28 18.99 -15.22
CA LEU A 115 -6.47 19.77 -14.87
C LEU A 115 -6.46 21.12 -15.58
N PRO A 116 -7.63 21.75 -15.80
CA PRO A 116 -7.73 23.08 -16.35
C PRO A 116 -6.96 24.10 -15.51
N TRP A 117 -6.42 25.12 -16.17
CA TRP A 117 -5.74 26.23 -15.51
C TRP A 117 -6.67 26.88 -14.47
N GLY A 118 -6.15 27.11 -13.27
CA GLY A 118 -6.91 27.67 -12.14
C GLY A 118 -7.64 26.66 -11.27
N SER A 119 -7.80 25.40 -11.71
CA SER A 119 -8.36 24.31 -10.89
C SER A 119 -7.30 23.32 -10.39
N PHE A 120 -6.05 23.46 -10.88
CA PHE A 120 -4.93 22.60 -10.47
C PHE A 120 -4.49 22.94 -9.04
N PRO A 121 -4.52 21.97 -8.10
CA PRO A 121 -3.97 22.18 -6.77
C PRO A 121 -2.44 22.32 -6.85
N TRP A 122 -1.88 23.40 -6.36
CA TRP A 122 -0.44 23.67 -6.39
C TRP A 122 0.39 22.60 -5.67
N SER A 123 -0.20 21.89 -4.72
CA SER A 123 0.40 20.74 -4.05
C SER A 123 0.51 19.48 -4.94
N GLY A 124 -0.16 19.46 -6.10
CA GLY A 124 -0.33 18.24 -6.91
C GLY A 124 -1.23 17.19 -6.25
N ILE A 125 -1.93 17.54 -5.16
CA ILE A 125 -2.77 16.64 -4.39
C ILE A 125 -4.21 17.13 -4.44
N ASP A 126 -5.09 16.34 -5.04
CA ASP A 126 -6.53 16.52 -4.94
C ASP A 126 -7.08 15.49 -3.95
N ALA A 127 -7.44 15.94 -2.75
CA ALA A 127 -7.97 15.08 -1.70
C ALA A 127 -9.46 14.73 -1.88
N ARG A 128 -10.09 15.21 -2.98
CA ARG A 128 -11.50 14.94 -3.26
C ARG A 128 -11.64 13.59 -3.97
N ASP A 129 -12.57 12.79 -3.48
CA ASP A 129 -13.09 11.59 -4.16
C ASP A 129 -12.11 10.43 -4.41
N TYR A 130 -11.38 10.01 -3.36
CA TYR A 130 -10.64 8.74 -3.43
C TYR A 130 -11.40 7.62 -2.71
N PRO A 131 -12.16 6.78 -3.43
CA PRO A 131 -12.92 5.68 -2.82
C PRO A 131 -12.03 4.64 -2.14
N GLY A 132 -10.77 4.49 -2.57
CA GLY A 132 -9.79 3.59 -1.97
C GLY A 132 -9.09 4.13 -0.71
N GLY A 133 -9.49 5.30 -0.20
CA GLY A 133 -8.85 5.93 0.95
C GLY A 133 -7.50 6.58 0.63
N THR A 134 -6.87 7.13 1.67
CA THR A 134 -5.56 7.78 1.56
C THR A 134 -4.43 6.77 1.60
N LEU A 135 -3.35 7.03 0.87
CA LEU A 135 -2.18 6.17 0.75
C LEU A 135 -0.91 6.99 0.97
N ALA A 136 -0.18 6.69 2.05
CA ALA A 136 1.20 7.09 2.20
C ALA A 136 2.10 5.92 1.83
N ILE A 137 3.13 6.16 1.00
CA ILE A 137 4.06 5.13 0.54
C ILE A 137 5.48 5.67 0.53
N HIS A 138 6.41 4.83 0.99
CA HIS A 138 7.84 5.10 0.92
C HIS A 138 8.59 3.84 0.47
N GLU A 139 9.45 4.02 -0.52
CA GLU A 139 10.39 2.99 -0.99
C GLU A 139 11.79 3.40 -0.60
N ALA A 140 12.46 2.59 0.22
CA ALA A 140 13.87 2.81 0.53
C ALA A 140 14.76 2.48 -0.69
N PRO A 141 15.92 3.12 -0.83
CA PRO A 141 16.84 2.86 -1.97
C PRO A 141 17.28 1.39 -2.06
N ALA A 142 17.46 0.74 -0.92
CA ALA A 142 17.85 -0.66 -0.80
C ALA A 142 17.04 -1.36 0.30
N ALA A 143 16.95 -2.67 0.23
CA ALA A 143 16.40 -3.47 1.31
C ALA A 143 17.33 -3.41 2.52
N VAL A 144 16.78 -3.17 3.70
CA VAL A 144 17.49 -3.09 4.97
C VAL A 144 16.93 -4.13 5.93
N THR A 145 17.80 -4.68 6.76
CA THR A 145 17.45 -5.71 7.73
C THR A 145 17.52 -5.14 9.12
N GLY A 146 16.41 -5.20 9.86
CA GLY A 146 16.36 -4.74 11.25
C GLY A 146 15.17 -5.37 11.95
N ARG A 147 15.30 -5.50 13.28
CA ARG A 147 14.25 -6.10 14.10
C ARG A 147 13.05 -5.18 14.29
N TYR A 148 13.31 -3.89 14.47
CA TYR A 148 12.27 -2.91 14.82
C TYR A 148 12.04 -1.92 13.68
N VAL A 149 10.79 -1.73 13.34
CA VAL A 149 10.37 -0.65 12.45
C VAL A 149 9.62 0.38 13.29
N TRP A 150 10.20 1.55 13.43
CA TRP A 150 9.57 2.69 14.07
C TRP A 150 8.93 3.59 13.02
N VAL A 151 7.74 4.05 13.31
CA VAL A 151 7.02 5.02 12.49
C VAL A 151 6.61 6.20 13.38
N TYR A 152 6.98 7.39 12.96
CA TYR A 152 6.64 8.65 13.59
C TYR A 152 5.76 9.44 12.64
N VAL A 153 4.64 9.95 13.09
CA VAL A 153 3.75 10.81 12.29
C VAL A 153 3.73 12.20 12.88
N ALA A 154 4.13 13.19 12.07
CA ALA A 154 4.13 14.61 12.42
C ALA A 154 2.96 15.30 11.71
N ASP A 155 1.90 15.56 12.45
CA ASP A 155 0.70 16.28 11.96
C ASP A 155 0.01 16.99 13.14
N THR A 156 0.80 17.77 13.90
CA THR A 156 0.33 18.41 15.14
C THR A 156 -0.78 19.43 14.94
N ALA A 157 -0.92 19.94 13.71
CA ALA A 157 -1.98 20.88 13.31
C ALA A 157 -3.22 20.19 12.73
N ASN A 158 -3.34 18.88 12.88
CA ASN A 158 -4.49 18.14 12.36
C ASN A 158 -5.79 18.65 13.01
N PRO A 159 -6.76 19.14 12.21
CA PRO A 159 -7.99 19.71 12.75
C PRO A 159 -8.87 18.70 13.50
N ALA A 160 -8.69 17.39 13.24
CA ALA A 160 -9.35 16.34 14.00
C ALA A 160 -8.84 16.20 15.44
N GLY A 161 -7.64 16.76 15.75
CA GLY A 161 -7.01 16.64 17.06
C GLY A 161 -6.37 15.26 17.33
N TYR A 162 -6.44 14.33 16.40
CA TYR A 162 -5.87 12.98 16.48
C TYR A 162 -5.39 12.51 15.13
N PHE A 163 -4.56 11.49 15.13
CA PHE A 163 -4.18 10.74 13.93
C PHE A 163 -4.87 9.37 13.91
N GLN A 164 -5.29 8.93 12.76
CA GLN A 164 -5.79 7.57 12.54
C GLN A 164 -5.29 6.98 11.23
N ALA A 165 -5.18 5.66 11.18
CA ALA A 165 -4.87 4.92 9.97
C ALA A 165 -5.50 3.51 10.03
N GLY A 166 -5.75 2.91 8.87
CA GLY A 166 -6.41 1.59 8.78
C GLY A 166 -5.44 0.43 8.64
N ARG A 167 -4.35 0.57 7.90
CA ARG A 167 -3.43 -0.54 7.62
C ARG A 167 -2.00 -0.04 7.49
N PHE A 168 -1.05 -0.77 8.10
CA PHE A 168 0.38 -0.55 7.89
C PHE A 168 1.02 -1.77 7.24
N LEU A 169 1.79 -1.55 6.19
CA LEU A 169 2.51 -2.58 5.45
C LEU A 169 4.00 -2.27 5.45
N ALA A 170 4.81 -3.26 5.76
CA ALA A 170 6.26 -3.18 5.61
C ALA A 170 6.81 -4.53 5.14
N GLY A 171 7.70 -4.51 4.15
CA GLY A 171 8.33 -5.70 3.59
C GLY A 171 9.19 -5.38 2.38
N VAL A 172 9.56 -6.40 1.64
CA VAL A 172 10.26 -6.26 0.35
C VAL A 172 9.29 -6.58 -0.77
N ALA A 173 8.97 -5.58 -1.57
CA ALA A 173 8.15 -5.79 -2.75
C ALA A 173 8.94 -6.55 -3.82
N TRP A 174 8.31 -7.56 -4.41
CA TRP A 174 8.86 -8.25 -5.56
C TRP A 174 8.75 -7.40 -6.81
N GLN A 175 9.83 -7.30 -7.54
CA GLN A 175 9.91 -6.74 -8.88
C GLN A 175 10.42 -7.83 -9.80
N PRO A 176 9.69 -8.20 -10.89
CA PRO A 176 10.12 -9.23 -11.81
C PRO A 176 11.38 -8.79 -12.56
N GLU A 177 12.24 -9.73 -12.92
CA GLU A 177 13.42 -9.46 -13.75
C GLU A 177 13.03 -8.85 -15.11
N ARG A 178 11.92 -9.33 -15.68
CA ARG A 178 11.28 -8.76 -16.87
C ARG A 178 9.90 -8.24 -16.54
N ASN A 179 9.63 -7.01 -16.94
CA ASN A 179 8.37 -6.35 -16.69
C ASN A 179 7.17 -7.09 -17.30
N VAL A 180 5.98 -6.68 -16.91
CA VAL A 180 4.70 -7.16 -17.48
C VAL A 180 4.69 -7.02 -19.00
N ALA A 181 3.98 -7.92 -19.66
CA ALA A 181 3.78 -7.88 -21.11
C ALA A 181 2.97 -6.63 -21.51
N TYR A 182 3.13 -6.22 -22.76
CA TYR A 182 2.26 -5.21 -23.36
C TYR A 182 0.79 -5.66 -23.26
N GLY A 183 -0.10 -4.71 -22.97
CA GLY A 183 -1.51 -4.99 -22.76
C GLY A 183 -1.90 -5.03 -21.27
N ALA A 184 -0.95 -4.84 -20.33
CA ALA A 184 -1.28 -4.56 -18.95
C ALA A 184 -2.21 -3.35 -18.86
N GLY A 185 -3.29 -3.46 -18.08
CA GLY A 185 -4.33 -2.43 -18.01
C GLY A 185 -4.80 -2.16 -16.61
N ILE A 186 -5.22 -0.90 -16.40
CA ILE A 186 -5.93 -0.48 -15.19
C ILE A 186 -7.29 0.04 -15.65
N ARG A 187 -8.35 -0.36 -14.95
CA ARG A 187 -9.70 0.15 -15.20
C ARG A 187 -10.44 0.38 -13.89
N TYR A 188 -11.48 1.21 -13.94
CA TYR A 188 -12.48 1.25 -12.89
C TYR A 188 -13.59 0.26 -13.19
N VAL A 189 -13.94 -0.54 -12.21
CA VAL A 189 -15.11 -1.42 -12.22
C VAL A 189 -16.24 -0.72 -11.49
N ASP A 190 -17.42 -0.66 -12.13
CA ASP A 190 -18.65 -0.14 -11.53
C ASP A 190 -19.59 -1.32 -11.23
N PRO A 191 -19.70 -1.74 -9.96
CA PRO A 191 -20.57 -2.85 -9.56
C PRO A 191 -22.02 -2.43 -9.35
N SER A 192 -22.41 -1.19 -9.73
CA SER A 192 -23.76 -0.67 -9.57
C SER A 192 -24.79 -1.49 -10.35
N GLU A 193 -25.92 -1.76 -9.73
CA GLU A 193 -27.02 -2.49 -10.34
C GLU A 193 -28.01 -1.53 -11.00
N VAL A 194 -28.34 -1.81 -12.26
CA VAL A 194 -29.33 -1.03 -13.02
C VAL A 194 -30.54 -1.91 -13.31
N LYS A 195 -31.69 -1.52 -12.78
CA LYS A 195 -32.98 -2.18 -13.03
C LYS A 195 -33.92 -1.23 -13.74
N ARG A 196 -34.87 -1.80 -14.50
CA ARG A 196 -35.95 -1.03 -15.11
C ARG A 196 -37.30 -1.47 -14.55
N SER A 197 -38.12 -0.53 -14.14
CA SER A 197 -39.52 -0.81 -13.75
C SER A 197 -40.39 -1.22 -14.96
N ARG A 198 -41.54 -1.80 -14.73
CA ARG A 198 -42.51 -2.10 -15.80
C ARG A 198 -42.85 -0.86 -16.65
N GLY A 199 -42.88 0.33 -16.08
CA GLY A 199 -43.10 1.60 -16.77
C GLY A 199 -41.84 2.19 -17.44
N GLY A 200 -40.76 1.44 -17.58
CA GLY A 200 -39.50 1.87 -18.27
C GLY A 200 -38.57 2.77 -17.44
N ARG A 201 -38.94 3.15 -16.22
CA ARG A 201 -38.10 3.99 -15.36
C ARG A 201 -36.81 3.23 -14.97
N ARG A 202 -35.66 3.89 -15.15
CA ARG A 202 -34.34 3.38 -14.72
C ARG A 202 -34.22 3.58 -13.22
N ILE A 203 -33.91 2.52 -12.51
CA ILE A 203 -33.58 2.50 -11.07
C ILE A 203 -32.12 2.06 -10.95
N VAL A 204 -31.29 2.84 -10.29
CA VAL A 204 -29.87 2.56 -10.10
C VAL A 204 -29.61 2.39 -8.61
N LEU A 205 -29.07 1.22 -8.24
CA LEU A 205 -28.46 0.99 -6.94
C LEU A 205 -26.98 1.27 -7.09
N ALA A 206 -26.56 2.48 -6.76
CA ALA A 206 -25.16 2.89 -6.87
C ALA A 206 -24.30 2.15 -5.81
N LYS A 207 -23.17 1.62 -6.25
CA LYS A 207 -22.15 1.01 -5.40
C LYS A 207 -20.80 1.72 -5.61
N PRO A 208 -19.89 1.72 -4.64
CA PRO A 208 -18.56 2.27 -4.81
C PRO A 208 -17.84 1.62 -6.00
N ARG A 209 -17.17 2.44 -6.80
CA ARG A 209 -16.31 1.97 -7.88
C ARG A 209 -14.94 1.65 -7.31
N TYR A 210 -14.29 0.62 -7.84
CA TYR A 210 -12.95 0.23 -7.44
C TYR A 210 -12.05 0.04 -8.66
N ARG A 211 -10.74 0.15 -8.44
CA ARG A 211 -9.74 -0.08 -9.49
C ARG A 211 -9.49 -1.58 -9.65
N GLN A 212 -9.29 -2.01 -10.88
CA GLN A 212 -8.87 -3.36 -11.22
C GLN A 212 -7.66 -3.26 -12.14
N MET A 213 -6.65 -4.09 -11.87
CA MET A 213 -5.42 -4.16 -12.64
C MET A 213 -5.24 -5.56 -13.19
N GLU A 214 -5.02 -5.65 -14.50
CA GLU A 214 -4.77 -6.91 -15.20
C GLU A 214 -3.32 -6.93 -15.66
N LEU A 215 -2.54 -7.90 -15.19
CA LEU A 215 -1.13 -8.04 -15.47
C LEU A 215 -0.83 -9.43 -16.01
N ALA A 216 -0.03 -9.49 -17.07
CA ALA A 216 0.47 -10.74 -17.63
C ALA A 216 2.01 -10.74 -17.62
N PHE A 217 2.59 -11.71 -16.94
CA PHE A 217 4.02 -11.95 -16.91
C PHE A 217 4.32 -13.09 -17.88
N GLN A 218 4.94 -12.77 -19.02
CA GLN A 218 5.14 -13.76 -20.12
C GLN A 218 6.53 -14.42 -20.14
N SER A 219 7.44 -13.96 -19.29
CA SER A 219 8.84 -14.40 -19.36
C SER A 219 9.49 -14.47 -17.98
N LEU A 220 8.82 -15.10 -17.03
CA LEU A 220 9.38 -15.39 -15.72
C LEU A 220 10.47 -16.44 -15.81
N THR A 221 11.47 -16.34 -14.95
CA THR A 221 12.41 -17.42 -14.69
C THR A 221 11.73 -18.52 -13.87
N GLU A 222 12.29 -19.73 -13.87
CA GLU A 222 11.78 -20.84 -13.05
C GLU A 222 11.71 -20.44 -11.55
N ARG A 223 12.76 -19.76 -11.07
CA ARG A 223 12.82 -19.28 -9.71
C ARG A 223 11.66 -18.32 -9.40
N GLU A 224 11.40 -17.33 -10.25
CA GLU A 224 10.31 -16.39 -10.04
C GLU A 224 8.95 -17.08 -10.09
N ALA A 225 8.76 -18.03 -11.01
CA ALA A 225 7.52 -18.77 -11.15
C ALA A 225 7.18 -19.55 -9.88
N PHE A 226 8.14 -20.29 -9.31
CA PHE A 226 7.89 -21.17 -8.16
C PHE A 226 8.15 -20.52 -6.82
N SER A 227 9.15 -19.65 -6.68
CA SER A 227 9.43 -18.99 -5.40
C SER A 227 8.57 -17.77 -5.16
N ILE A 228 7.94 -17.18 -6.17
CA ILE A 228 7.11 -15.99 -6.04
C ILE A 228 5.69 -16.27 -6.52
N SER A 229 5.45 -16.49 -7.82
CA SER A 229 4.09 -16.58 -8.36
C SER A 229 3.28 -17.72 -7.74
N PHE A 230 3.91 -18.89 -7.55
CA PHE A 230 3.29 -20.03 -6.88
C PHE A 230 3.01 -19.75 -5.40
N GLU A 231 3.99 -19.15 -4.70
CA GLU A 231 3.84 -18.80 -3.30
C GLU A 231 2.80 -17.70 -3.07
N VAL A 232 2.74 -16.68 -3.92
CA VAL A 232 1.67 -15.66 -3.90
C VAL A 232 0.30 -16.34 -4.02
N SER A 233 0.14 -17.22 -5.00
CA SER A 233 -1.13 -17.96 -5.19
C SER A 233 -1.46 -18.83 -4.00
N ARG A 234 -0.46 -19.53 -3.42
CA ARG A 234 -0.64 -20.44 -2.28
C ARG A 234 -0.97 -19.71 -0.98
N GLN A 235 -0.26 -18.60 -0.70
CA GLN A 235 -0.36 -17.89 0.59
C GLN A 235 -1.51 -16.88 0.62
N LEU A 236 -1.72 -16.15 -0.46
CA LEU A 236 -2.76 -15.13 -0.50
C LEU A 236 -4.09 -15.69 -1.00
N GLY A 237 -4.08 -16.50 -2.07
CA GLY A 237 -5.31 -16.89 -2.73
C GLY A 237 -6.16 -15.65 -3.07
N LYS A 238 -7.48 -15.78 -2.93
CA LYS A 238 -8.42 -14.65 -3.10
C LYS A 238 -8.65 -13.84 -1.82
N ALA A 239 -8.25 -14.36 -0.67
CA ALA A 239 -8.52 -13.76 0.63
C ALA A 239 -7.38 -12.88 1.14
N GLY A 240 -6.17 -13.07 0.61
CA GLY A 240 -5.01 -12.30 1.02
C GLY A 240 -4.93 -10.95 0.31
N ASP A 241 -4.27 -10.03 0.97
CA ASP A 241 -4.07 -8.66 0.50
C ASP A 241 -2.64 -8.44 0.00
N LEU A 242 -2.48 -7.49 -0.90
CA LEU A 242 -1.19 -7.05 -1.44
C LEU A 242 -1.23 -5.56 -1.77
N LEU A 243 -0.05 -4.94 -1.84
CA LEU A 243 0.10 -3.62 -2.44
C LEU A 243 0.75 -3.79 -3.81
N ILE A 244 0.13 -3.23 -4.82
CA ILE A 244 0.60 -3.32 -6.19
C ILE A 244 0.90 -1.93 -6.75
N SER A 245 2.03 -1.78 -7.41
CA SER A 245 2.40 -0.55 -8.11
C SER A 245 2.90 -0.91 -9.52
N LEU A 246 2.27 -0.34 -10.53
CA LEU A 246 2.67 -0.55 -11.93
C LEU A 246 4.00 0.14 -12.24
N ASP A 247 4.28 1.26 -11.60
CA ASP A 247 5.50 2.04 -11.76
C ASP A 247 5.90 2.64 -10.41
N PRO A 248 6.69 1.93 -9.59
CA PRO A 248 7.06 2.37 -8.26
C PRO A 248 7.99 3.59 -8.24
N ASP A 249 8.72 3.85 -9.34
CA ASP A 249 9.63 5.00 -9.47
C ASP A 249 8.91 6.28 -9.89
N ASP A 250 7.61 6.21 -10.21
CA ASP A 250 6.83 7.40 -10.56
C ASP A 250 6.71 8.34 -9.35
N ALA A 251 7.46 9.42 -9.37
CA ALA A 251 7.37 10.48 -8.37
C ALA A 251 6.27 11.52 -8.71
N GLY A 252 5.58 11.34 -9.82
CA GLY A 252 4.56 12.26 -10.34
C GLY A 252 3.15 11.94 -9.88
N GLY A 253 2.20 12.74 -10.32
CA GLY A 253 0.78 12.63 -9.98
C GLY A 253 0.06 11.38 -10.50
N LEU A 254 0.73 10.51 -11.27
CA LEU A 254 0.15 9.25 -11.73
C LEU A 254 0.44 8.09 -10.78
N ARG A 255 1.36 8.24 -9.83
CA ARG A 255 1.72 7.19 -8.87
C ARG A 255 0.50 6.69 -8.11
N PHE A 256 -0.35 7.59 -7.66
CA PHE A 256 -1.59 7.25 -6.96
C PHE A 256 -2.53 6.40 -7.83
N CYS A 257 -2.69 6.76 -9.11
CA CYS A 257 -3.54 6.00 -10.03
C CYS A 257 -3.00 4.59 -10.31
N ARG A 258 -1.68 4.42 -10.25
CA ARG A 258 -0.96 3.19 -10.60
C ARG A 258 -0.62 2.31 -9.40
N THR A 259 -0.86 2.80 -8.18
CA THR A 259 -0.56 2.09 -6.94
C THR A 259 -1.80 2.00 -6.09
N PHE A 260 -2.16 0.79 -5.66
CA PHE A 260 -3.30 0.58 -4.77
C PHE A 260 -3.19 -0.73 -3.98
N TYR A 261 -3.90 -0.75 -2.89
CA TYR A 261 -4.07 -1.91 -2.04
C TYR A 261 -5.13 -2.82 -2.63
N ALA A 262 -4.82 -4.10 -2.79
CA ALA A 262 -5.63 -5.00 -3.57
C ALA A 262 -5.71 -6.42 -2.98
N ALA A 263 -6.69 -7.18 -3.45
CA ALA A 263 -6.73 -8.63 -3.37
C ALA A 263 -6.70 -9.23 -4.78
N LEU A 264 -6.33 -10.50 -4.89
CA LEU A 264 -6.39 -11.22 -6.16
C LEU A 264 -7.86 -11.59 -6.46
N ALA A 265 -8.37 -11.15 -7.60
CA ALA A 265 -9.71 -11.55 -8.08
C ALA A 265 -9.75 -13.04 -8.43
N ASP A 266 -8.66 -13.54 -9.01
CA ASP A 266 -8.49 -14.94 -9.35
C ASP A 266 -7.03 -15.39 -9.27
N THR A 267 -6.82 -16.70 -9.11
CA THR A 267 -5.51 -17.36 -9.13
C THR A 267 -5.33 -18.07 -10.46
N ALA A 268 -4.57 -17.45 -11.36
CA ALA A 268 -4.29 -18.05 -12.66
C ALA A 268 -3.23 -19.17 -12.56
N PRO A 269 -3.31 -20.21 -13.39
CA PRO A 269 -2.29 -21.23 -13.45
C PRO A 269 -0.97 -20.67 -13.96
N ILE A 270 0.14 -21.23 -13.48
CA ILE A 270 1.46 -20.98 -14.07
C ILE A 270 1.62 -21.93 -15.25
N VAL A 271 1.89 -21.40 -16.43
CA VAL A 271 2.04 -22.17 -17.66
C VAL A 271 3.45 -22.03 -18.25
N ILE A 272 3.87 -23.02 -19.03
CA ILE A 272 5.17 -23.05 -19.72
C ILE A 272 4.93 -22.81 -21.21
N PRO A 273 4.96 -21.57 -21.71
CA PRO A 273 4.75 -21.29 -23.12
C PRO A 273 5.96 -21.66 -24.00
N LYS A 274 7.17 -21.67 -23.44
CA LYS A 274 8.44 -21.92 -24.13
C LYS A 274 9.42 -22.59 -23.18
N PHE A 275 10.44 -23.24 -23.75
CA PHE A 275 11.53 -23.81 -22.97
C PHE A 275 12.16 -22.79 -22.02
N ASN A 276 12.26 -23.14 -20.75
CA ASN A 276 12.83 -22.33 -19.67
C ASN A 276 12.22 -20.93 -19.52
N ARG A 277 10.94 -20.77 -19.87
CA ARG A 277 10.16 -19.54 -19.68
C ARG A 277 8.78 -19.89 -19.14
N TRP A 278 8.38 -19.14 -18.14
CA TRP A 278 7.14 -19.33 -17.41
C TRP A 278 6.24 -18.11 -17.61
N GLN A 279 4.96 -18.35 -17.61
CA GLN A 279 3.94 -17.32 -17.74
C GLN A 279 2.97 -17.40 -16.58
N TRP A 280 2.61 -16.24 -16.06
CA TRP A 280 1.62 -16.08 -15.03
C TRP A 280 0.81 -14.81 -15.26
N ALA A 281 -0.50 -14.86 -15.07
CA ALA A 281 -1.37 -13.71 -15.19
C ALA A 281 -2.14 -13.51 -13.88
N ILE A 282 -2.33 -12.26 -13.49
CA ILE A 282 -3.10 -11.88 -12.31
C ILE A 282 -4.09 -10.78 -12.64
N THR A 283 -5.20 -10.84 -11.96
CA THR A 283 -6.15 -9.74 -11.86
C THR A 283 -6.24 -9.33 -10.40
N ALA A 284 -5.87 -8.10 -10.11
CA ALA A 284 -5.91 -7.52 -8.78
C ALA A 284 -7.05 -6.51 -8.68
N GLU A 285 -7.87 -6.60 -7.65
CA GLU A 285 -8.99 -5.72 -7.34
C GLU A 285 -8.70 -4.90 -6.10
N GLU A 286 -8.95 -3.60 -6.18
CA GLU A 286 -8.76 -2.67 -5.07
C GLU A 286 -9.67 -3.01 -3.90
N LEU A 287 -9.11 -3.04 -2.71
CA LEU A 287 -9.82 -3.13 -1.44
C LEU A 287 -10.15 -1.71 -0.94
N ILE A 288 -11.44 -1.41 -0.77
CA ILE A 288 -11.97 -0.09 -0.37
C ILE A 288 -12.72 -0.15 0.95
#